data_96c77ef610dc48f03966d99475b027d1
#
_entry.id   96c77ef610dc48f03966d99475b027d1
#
_cell.length_a   1.000
_cell.length_b   1.000
_cell.length_c   1.000
_cell.angle_alpha   90.00
_cell.angle_beta   90.00
_cell.angle_gamma   90.00
#
_symmetry.space_group_name_H-M   'P 1'
#
loop_
_entity.id
_entity.type
_entity.pdbx_description
1 polymer ?
#
loop_
_entity_poly.entity_id
_entity_poly.type
_entity_poly.pdbx_seq_one_letter_code
_entity_poly.pdbx_strand_id
1 'polypeptide(L)'
;MNITRANIIETRELAHKQGSKFLLQDINWSVQEGEHWVVFGANGCGKTTLLSTVAGYRSHNKGECYLFGEKLTKDNAVDLRSQVSFVSSSYLDRCFDHESGLDIVLSAKFGGFGRKYDIKDADVAKARQLLKSLGVAQKADYPYNMLSQGQRQRVLLARALMVPPKLLLLDEPLTGLDIIARDFFLNTLQEIVKTTEVTVVYVTHHAEEILPFYSKAMLLQNGKIYAQGNKEDVFSNETMSAFFGHPTKVDWSTGKPDISIGEEMRMPKAIWAQDTKESW
;
A
#
# COMPACT_ATOMS: atom_id res chain seq x y z
N MET A 1 13.06 30.10 -7.10
CA MET A 1 12.42 30.08 -5.79
C MET A 1 12.19 28.61 -5.44
N ASN A 2 12.87 28.09 -4.43
CA ASN A 2 12.57 26.76 -3.91
C ASN A 2 11.21 26.85 -3.18
N ILE A 3 10.17 26.38 -3.81
CA ILE A 3 8.88 26.19 -3.13
C ILE A 3 9.09 25.04 -2.15
N THR A 4 9.18 25.36 -0.87
CA THR A 4 9.22 24.34 0.19
C THR A 4 7.86 23.63 0.17
N ARG A 5 7.79 22.42 -0.39
CA ARG A 5 6.57 21.62 -0.39
C ARG A 5 6.21 21.24 1.06
N ALA A 6 4.94 21.30 1.39
CA ALA A 6 4.47 20.92 2.71
C ALA A 6 4.58 19.39 2.91
N ASN A 7 4.90 18.98 4.12
CA ASN A 7 4.85 17.56 4.48
C ASN A 7 3.39 17.10 4.55
N ILE A 8 3.06 16.07 3.76
CA ILE A 8 1.74 15.43 3.76
C ILE A 8 1.68 14.31 4.81
N ILE A 9 2.80 13.65 5.06
CA ILE A 9 3.02 12.72 6.18
C ILE A 9 4.29 13.17 6.90
N GLU A 10 4.26 13.17 8.23
CA GLU A 10 5.46 13.27 9.05
C GLU A 10 5.31 12.40 10.29
N THR A 11 6.31 11.57 10.58
CA THR A 11 6.37 10.77 11.79
C THR A 11 7.67 11.06 12.53
N ARG A 12 7.58 11.18 13.86
CA ARG A 12 8.73 11.43 14.74
C ARG A 12 8.74 10.39 15.84
N GLU A 13 9.79 9.58 15.91
CA GLU A 13 9.97 8.48 16.86
C GLU A 13 8.73 7.58 16.98
N LEU A 14 7.97 7.41 15.90
CA LEU A 14 6.71 6.70 15.92
C LEU A 14 6.95 5.24 16.27
N ALA A 15 6.25 4.73 17.29
CA ALA A 15 6.29 3.33 17.68
C ALA A 15 4.89 2.77 17.95
N HIS A 16 4.70 1.51 17.55
CA HIS A 16 3.48 0.76 17.84
C HIS A 16 3.83 -0.59 18.45
N LYS A 17 3.26 -0.87 19.63
CA LYS A 17 3.44 -2.10 20.38
C LYS A 17 2.12 -2.84 20.52
N GLN A 18 2.13 -4.14 20.27
CA GLN A 18 0.99 -5.02 20.49
C GLN A 18 1.41 -6.12 21.48
N GLY A 19 0.84 -6.08 22.69
CA GLY A 19 1.32 -6.90 23.79
C GLY A 19 2.78 -6.58 24.13
N SER A 20 3.65 -7.58 24.16
CA SER A 20 5.09 -7.41 24.39
C SER A 20 5.90 -7.09 23.11
N LYS A 21 5.32 -7.27 21.91
CA LYS A 21 6.02 -7.15 20.63
C LYS A 21 5.89 -5.75 20.05
N PHE A 22 7.03 -5.15 19.66
CA PHE A 22 7.02 -3.97 18.81
C PHE A 22 6.72 -4.37 17.35
N LEU A 23 5.70 -3.73 16.76
CA LEU A 23 5.38 -3.84 15.35
C LEU A 23 6.00 -2.70 14.55
N LEU A 24 6.18 -1.54 15.19
CA LEU A 24 6.93 -0.40 14.68
C LEU A 24 7.79 0.17 15.81
N GLN A 25 8.99 0.59 15.48
CA GLN A 25 9.92 1.17 16.44
C GLN A 25 10.74 2.27 15.79
N ASP A 26 10.70 3.46 16.39
CA ASP A 26 11.51 4.61 16.04
C ASP A 26 11.41 5.00 14.54
N ILE A 27 10.17 5.10 14.04
CA ILE A 27 9.90 5.46 12.66
C ILE A 27 9.94 6.99 12.53
N ASN A 28 10.96 7.48 11.83
CA ASN A 28 11.16 8.88 11.47
C ASN A 28 11.05 8.99 9.94
N TRP A 29 9.90 9.46 9.45
CA TRP A 29 9.57 9.49 8.04
C TRP A 29 8.87 10.78 7.66
N SER A 30 9.22 11.33 6.49
CA SER A 30 8.61 12.53 5.94
C SER A 30 8.30 12.31 4.46
N VAL A 31 7.07 12.62 4.06
CA VAL A 31 6.59 12.59 2.67
C VAL A 31 6.10 13.97 2.31
N GLN A 32 6.65 14.56 1.27
CA GLN A 32 6.20 15.84 0.76
C GLN A 32 5.05 15.66 -0.24
N GLU A 33 4.23 16.69 -0.39
CA GLU A 33 3.18 16.69 -1.40
C GLU A 33 3.75 16.48 -2.80
N GLY A 34 3.18 15.50 -3.55
CA GLY A 34 3.64 15.11 -4.87
C GLY A 34 4.89 14.20 -4.89
N GLU A 35 5.46 13.82 -3.74
CA GLU A 35 6.45 12.75 -3.67
C GLU A 35 5.76 11.39 -3.62
N HIS A 36 5.98 10.57 -4.64
CA HIS A 36 5.45 9.20 -4.65
C HIS A 36 6.48 8.23 -4.06
N TRP A 37 6.04 7.46 -3.07
CA TRP A 37 6.88 6.56 -2.30
C TRP A 37 6.52 5.10 -2.52
N VAL A 38 7.54 4.23 -2.56
CA VAL A 38 7.38 2.79 -2.38
C VAL A 38 7.95 2.37 -1.02
N VAL A 39 7.19 1.60 -0.25
CA VAL A 39 7.63 0.97 1.00
C VAL A 39 7.79 -0.52 0.74
N PHE A 40 9.02 -1.00 0.80
CA PHE A 40 9.37 -2.37 0.46
C PHE A 40 9.86 -3.14 1.71
N GLY A 41 9.53 -4.42 1.80
CA GLY A 41 9.99 -5.29 2.88
C GLY A 41 9.22 -6.60 2.95
N ALA A 42 9.76 -7.57 3.69
CA ALA A 42 9.17 -8.89 3.84
C ALA A 42 7.78 -8.85 4.52
N ASN A 43 7.01 -9.92 4.36
CA ASN A 43 5.74 -10.07 5.06
C ASN A 43 5.95 -10.08 6.58
N GLY A 44 5.06 -9.36 7.31
CA GLY A 44 5.15 -9.24 8.76
C GLY A 44 6.19 -8.25 9.29
N CYS A 45 6.93 -7.51 8.44
CA CYS A 45 7.91 -6.52 8.89
C CYS A 45 7.30 -5.21 9.43
N GLY A 46 5.98 -5.00 9.31
CA GLY A 46 5.28 -3.83 9.86
C GLY A 46 4.64 -2.89 8.83
N LYS A 47 4.68 -3.19 7.52
CA LYS A 47 4.18 -2.32 6.43
C LYS A 47 2.71 -1.89 6.62
N THR A 48 1.80 -2.85 6.77
CA THR A 48 0.37 -2.60 7.04
C THR A 48 0.14 -1.81 8.33
N THR A 49 0.95 -2.11 9.37
CA THR A 49 0.89 -1.37 10.64
C THR A 49 1.29 0.08 10.44
N LEU A 50 2.36 0.35 9.69
CA LEU A 50 2.79 1.70 9.36
C LEU A 50 1.69 2.46 8.61
N LEU A 51 1.20 1.90 7.49
CA LEU A 51 0.18 2.56 6.69
C LEU A 51 -1.12 2.79 7.46
N SER A 52 -1.62 1.78 8.19
CA SER A 52 -2.84 1.95 8.98
C SER A 52 -2.69 2.96 10.12
N THR A 53 -1.47 3.13 10.66
CA THR A 53 -1.19 4.15 11.68
C THR A 53 -1.17 5.55 11.08
N VAL A 54 -0.43 5.76 9.99
CA VAL A 54 -0.39 7.09 9.32
C VAL A 54 -1.73 7.45 8.69
N ALA A 55 -2.52 6.46 8.24
CA ALA A 55 -3.88 6.68 7.76
C ALA A 55 -4.89 7.03 8.89
N GLY A 56 -4.49 7.01 10.15
CA GLY A 56 -5.36 7.29 11.29
C GLY A 56 -6.37 6.19 11.64
N TYR A 57 -6.20 4.98 11.11
CA TYR A 57 -7.04 3.82 11.46
C TYR A 57 -6.50 3.04 12.66
N ARG A 58 -5.24 3.22 13.00
CA ARG A 58 -4.58 2.58 14.15
C ARG A 58 -3.89 3.62 15.01
N SER A 59 -4.08 3.52 16.33
CA SER A 59 -3.32 4.36 17.27
C SER A 59 -1.88 3.88 17.39
N HIS A 60 -0.99 4.80 17.76
CA HIS A 60 0.40 4.51 18.14
C HIS A 60 0.57 4.62 19.67
N ASN A 61 1.63 4.03 20.20
CA ASN A 61 1.92 4.03 21.64
C ASN A 61 2.95 5.10 22.03
N LYS A 62 3.85 5.48 21.12
CA LYS A 62 4.92 6.46 21.34
C LYS A 62 5.17 7.27 20.06
N GLY A 63 5.74 8.45 20.22
CA GLY A 63 6.10 9.34 19.11
C GLY A 63 4.92 10.16 18.63
N GLU A 64 5.07 10.76 17.47
CA GLU A 64 4.10 11.65 16.87
C GLU A 64 3.86 11.29 15.40
N CYS A 65 2.63 11.51 14.94
CA CYS A 65 2.24 11.38 13.55
C CYS A 65 1.49 12.64 13.13
N TYR A 66 1.84 13.20 12.00
CA TYR A 66 1.21 14.36 11.40
C TYR A 66 0.71 14.00 10.01
N LEU A 67 -0.48 14.47 9.68
CA LEU A 67 -1.06 14.43 8.33
C LEU A 67 -1.40 15.85 7.90
N PHE A 68 -0.99 16.24 6.70
CA PHE A 68 -1.24 17.58 6.15
C PHE A 68 -0.80 18.71 7.09
N GLY A 69 0.29 18.50 7.85
CA GLY A 69 0.80 19.44 8.84
C GLY A 69 0.09 19.44 10.19
N GLU A 70 -1.02 18.70 10.35
CA GLU A 70 -1.76 18.59 11.60
C GLU A 70 -1.39 17.32 12.36
N LYS A 71 -1.17 17.45 13.69
CA LYS A 71 -0.91 16.30 14.55
C LYS A 71 -2.14 15.38 14.59
N LEU A 72 -1.93 14.13 14.21
CA LEU A 72 -2.97 13.11 14.23
C LEU A 72 -3.33 12.73 15.67
N THR A 73 -4.58 12.94 16.04
CA THR A 73 -5.16 12.61 17.35
C THR A 73 -6.43 11.78 17.18
N LYS A 74 -7.00 11.26 18.27
CA LYS A 74 -8.27 10.55 18.20
C LYS A 74 -9.43 11.48 17.78
N ASP A 75 -9.35 12.75 18.14
CA ASP A 75 -10.42 13.72 17.94
C ASP A 75 -10.51 14.19 16.47
N ASN A 76 -9.38 14.36 15.78
CA ASN A 76 -9.33 14.82 14.40
C ASN A 76 -9.09 13.72 13.36
N ALA A 77 -8.89 12.48 13.80
CA ALA A 77 -8.57 11.37 12.88
C ALA A 77 -9.65 11.11 11.81
N VAL A 78 -10.92 11.35 12.13
CA VAL A 78 -12.03 11.18 11.17
C VAL A 78 -11.96 12.23 10.07
N ASP A 79 -11.73 13.49 10.44
CA ASP A 79 -11.66 14.61 9.50
C ASP A 79 -10.43 14.49 8.60
N LEU A 80 -9.26 14.17 9.17
CA LEU A 80 -8.03 13.95 8.40
C LEU A 80 -8.15 12.76 7.43
N ARG A 81 -8.81 11.67 7.85
CA ARG A 81 -9.07 10.50 6.98
C ARG A 81 -9.94 10.82 5.77
N SER A 82 -10.78 11.85 5.83
CA SER A 82 -11.59 12.24 4.67
C SER A 82 -10.75 12.66 3.45
N GLN A 83 -9.49 13.05 3.68
CA GLN A 83 -8.52 13.44 2.66
C GLN A 83 -7.56 12.30 2.28
N VAL A 84 -7.66 11.15 2.95
CA VAL A 84 -6.81 9.97 2.74
C VAL A 84 -7.64 8.82 2.19
N SER A 85 -7.23 8.25 1.08
CA SER A 85 -7.75 6.97 0.62
C SER A 85 -6.78 5.86 1.02
N PHE A 86 -7.27 4.90 1.78
CA PHE A 86 -6.51 3.73 2.21
C PHE A 86 -7.11 2.46 1.60
N VAL A 87 -6.28 1.74 0.85
CA VAL A 87 -6.61 0.46 0.20
C VAL A 87 -5.73 -0.61 0.81
N SER A 88 -6.33 -1.51 1.60
CA SER A 88 -5.68 -2.66 2.23
C SER A 88 -6.72 -3.73 2.45
N SER A 89 -6.70 -4.80 1.67
CA SER A 89 -7.61 -5.94 1.85
C SER A 89 -7.39 -6.57 3.22
N SER A 90 -6.15 -6.76 3.63
CA SER A 90 -5.79 -7.37 4.92
C SER A 90 -6.35 -6.63 6.14
N TYR A 91 -6.57 -5.32 6.01
CA TYR A 91 -7.14 -4.49 7.07
C TYR A 91 -8.65 -4.27 6.89
N LEU A 92 -9.09 -3.93 5.67
CA LEU A 92 -10.45 -3.50 5.38
C LEU A 92 -11.44 -4.67 5.27
N ASP A 93 -11.00 -5.88 4.94
CA ASP A 93 -11.84 -7.08 4.91
C ASP A 93 -12.55 -7.36 6.24
N ARG A 94 -11.98 -6.87 7.34
CA ARG A 94 -12.60 -6.98 8.68
C ARG A 94 -13.61 -5.88 8.98
N CYS A 95 -13.64 -4.83 8.15
CA CYS A 95 -14.50 -3.66 8.34
C CYS A 95 -15.77 -3.74 7.51
N PHE A 96 -15.76 -4.58 6.45
CA PHE A 96 -16.85 -4.73 5.50
C PHE A 96 -17.26 -6.21 5.45
N ASP A 97 -18.31 -6.57 6.14
CA ASP A 97 -18.76 -7.99 6.16
C ASP A 97 -20.03 -8.17 5.31
N HIS A 98 -21.02 -7.36 5.57
CA HIS A 98 -22.35 -7.49 4.95
C HIS A 98 -22.73 -6.34 4.01
N GLU A 99 -21.92 -5.30 3.96
CA GLU A 99 -22.15 -4.16 3.07
C GLU A 99 -22.01 -4.59 1.61
N SER A 100 -22.84 -4.01 0.74
CA SER A 100 -22.70 -4.22 -0.70
C SER A 100 -21.46 -3.50 -1.26
N GLY A 101 -20.93 -3.98 -2.39
CA GLY A 101 -19.85 -3.29 -3.09
C GLY A 101 -20.17 -1.82 -3.35
N LEU A 102 -21.43 -1.49 -3.66
CA LEU A 102 -21.89 -0.12 -3.85
C LEU A 102 -21.84 0.70 -2.54
N ASP A 103 -22.34 0.14 -1.43
CA ASP A 103 -22.34 0.83 -0.15
C ASP A 103 -20.90 1.11 0.34
N ILE A 104 -19.98 0.17 0.08
CA ILE A 104 -18.55 0.35 0.38
C ILE A 104 -17.99 1.53 -0.41
N VAL A 105 -18.26 1.64 -1.70
CA VAL A 105 -17.78 2.76 -2.52
C VAL A 105 -18.36 4.08 -2.02
N LEU A 106 -19.65 4.12 -1.72
CA LEU A 106 -20.35 5.31 -1.21
C LEU A 106 -19.83 5.75 0.17
N SER A 107 -19.36 4.81 1.00
CA SER A 107 -18.82 5.10 2.34
C SER A 107 -17.60 6.02 2.32
N ALA A 108 -16.89 6.12 1.19
CA ALA A 108 -15.75 7.03 1.02
C ALA A 108 -16.08 8.48 1.31
N LYS A 109 -17.31 8.93 1.02
CA LYS A 109 -17.76 10.32 1.28
C LYS A 109 -17.71 10.72 2.75
N PHE A 110 -17.69 9.78 3.66
CA PHE A 110 -17.83 10.02 5.09
C PHE A 110 -16.55 9.74 5.88
N GLY A 111 -15.45 9.44 5.21
CA GLY A 111 -14.15 9.16 5.85
C GLY A 111 -14.15 7.95 6.80
N GLY A 112 -15.23 7.17 6.81
CA GLY A 112 -15.45 6.05 7.73
C GLY A 112 -16.04 4.83 7.05
N PHE A 113 -16.53 3.90 7.87
CA PHE A 113 -17.22 2.69 7.46
C PHE A 113 -18.71 2.78 7.77
N GLY A 114 -19.53 2.14 6.93
CA GLY A 114 -20.97 2.11 7.11
C GLY A 114 -21.74 3.21 6.35
N ARG A 115 -23.04 2.98 6.20
CA ARG A 115 -23.96 3.83 5.45
C ARG A 115 -24.34 5.07 6.27
N LYS A 116 -24.14 6.28 5.73
CA LYS A 116 -24.67 7.53 6.28
C LYS A 116 -25.73 8.13 5.33
N TYR A 117 -26.65 8.91 5.91
CA TYR A 117 -27.95 9.24 5.31
C TYR A 117 -27.97 10.33 4.23
N ASP A 118 -26.83 10.95 3.87
CA ASP A 118 -26.80 12.02 2.87
C ASP A 118 -26.10 11.56 1.57
N ILE A 119 -26.70 10.56 0.91
CA ILE A 119 -26.26 10.05 -0.39
C ILE A 119 -27.22 10.60 -1.45
N LYS A 120 -26.67 11.31 -2.43
CA LYS A 120 -27.43 11.87 -3.58
C LYS A 120 -27.41 10.88 -4.75
N ASP A 121 -28.40 10.95 -5.64
CA ASP A 121 -28.46 10.12 -6.85
C ASP A 121 -27.19 10.26 -7.71
N ALA A 122 -26.61 11.45 -7.77
CA ALA A 122 -25.34 11.68 -8.46
C ALA A 122 -24.17 10.88 -7.86
N ASP A 123 -24.15 10.65 -6.54
CA ASP A 123 -23.13 9.84 -5.88
C ASP A 123 -23.28 8.37 -6.24
N VAL A 124 -24.52 7.88 -6.25
CA VAL A 124 -24.86 6.52 -6.67
C VAL A 124 -24.44 6.29 -8.12
N ALA A 125 -24.78 7.24 -9.01
CA ALA A 125 -24.38 7.16 -10.42
C ALA A 125 -22.86 7.12 -10.58
N LYS A 126 -22.11 7.99 -9.86
CA LYS A 126 -20.65 8.00 -9.87
C LYS A 126 -20.05 6.68 -9.34
N ALA A 127 -20.57 6.17 -8.22
CA ALA A 127 -20.10 4.92 -7.64
C ALA A 127 -20.31 3.72 -8.59
N ARG A 128 -21.49 3.63 -9.23
CA ARG A 128 -21.77 2.60 -10.24
C ARG A 128 -20.89 2.73 -11.48
N GLN A 129 -20.58 3.96 -11.91
CA GLN A 129 -19.66 4.19 -13.02
C GLN A 129 -18.24 3.74 -12.68
N LEU A 130 -17.74 4.03 -11.47
CA LEU A 130 -16.44 3.56 -11.00
C LEU A 130 -16.36 2.03 -10.95
N LEU A 131 -17.39 1.37 -10.38
CA LEU A 131 -17.48 -0.09 -10.37
C LEU A 131 -17.52 -0.68 -11.80
N LYS A 132 -18.17 0.01 -12.74
CA LYS A 132 -18.21 -0.41 -14.14
C LYS A 132 -16.83 -0.27 -14.80
N SER A 133 -16.16 0.87 -14.65
CA SER A 133 -14.83 1.08 -15.24
C SER A 133 -13.77 0.13 -14.67
N LEU A 134 -13.95 -0.34 -13.44
CA LEU A 134 -13.09 -1.35 -12.79
C LEU A 134 -13.53 -2.80 -13.05
N GLY A 135 -14.56 -3.02 -13.89
CA GLY A 135 -14.99 -4.35 -14.31
C GLY A 135 -15.70 -5.19 -13.22
N VAL A 136 -16.33 -4.53 -12.23
CA VAL A 136 -17.08 -5.21 -11.16
C VAL A 136 -18.53 -4.72 -11.02
N ALA A 137 -19.10 -4.12 -12.07
CA ALA A 137 -20.47 -3.59 -12.06
C ALA A 137 -21.52 -4.62 -11.64
N GLN A 138 -21.38 -5.89 -12.11
CA GLN A 138 -22.33 -6.99 -11.81
C GLN A 138 -22.30 -7.39 -10.32
N LYS A 139 -21.29 -6.94 -9.57
CA LYS A 139 -21.12 -7.25 -8.16
C LYS A 139 -21.41 -6.05 -7.25
N ALA A 140 -21.92 -4.95 -7.81
CA ALA A 140 -22.21 -3.72 -7.06
C ALA A 140 -23.14 -3.97 -5.85
N ASP A 141 -24.18 -4.77 -6.05
CA ASP A 141 -25.22 -5.01 -5.05
C ASP A 141 -25.00 -6.32 -4.25
N TYR A 142 -23.85 -7.00 -4.46
CA TYR A 142 -23.50 -8.21 -3.71
C TYR A 142 -22.80 -7.88 -2.39
N PRO A 143 -23.04 -8.65 -1.31
CA PRO A 143 -22.30 -8.56 -0.07
C PRO A 143 -20.79 -8.74 -0.30
N TYR A 144 -19.98 -7.93 0.36
CA TYR A 144 -18.53 -7.93 0.16
C TYR A 144 -17.87 -9.27 0.46
N ASN A 145 -18.33 -9.98 1.50
CA ASN A 145 -17.81 -11.30 1.87
C ASN A 145 -18.06 -12.38 0.80
N MET A 146 -19.01 -12.17 -0.12
CA MET A 146 -19.29 -13.08 -1.25
C MET A 146 -18.45 -12.77 -2.50
N LEU A 147 -17.65 -11.70 -2.47
CA LEU A 147 -16.78 -11.31 -3.58
C LEU A 147 -15.49 -12.13 -3.56
N SER A 148 -14.95 -12.46 -4.74
CA SER A 148 -13.58 -12.98 -4.85
C SER A 148 -12.58 -11.93 -4.41
N GLN A 149 -11.35 -12.33 -4.05
CA GLN A 149 -10.29 -11.42 -3.62
C GLN A 149 -10.04 -10.31 -4.66
N GLY A 150 -9.95 -10.66 -5.94
CA GLY A 150 -9.80 -9.67 -7.01
C GLY A 150 -10.98 -8.72 -7.16
N GLN A 151 -12.22 -9.21 -6.94
CA GLN A 151 -13.41 -8.35 -6.94
C GLN A 151 -13.42 -7.39 -5.74
N ARG A 152 -13.06 -7.87 -4.55
CA ARG A 152 -12.90 -7.04 -3.34
C ARG A 152 -11.89 -5.93 -3.58
N GLN A 153 -10.74 -6.26 -4.14
CA GLN A 153 -9.68 -5.28 -4.43
C GLN A 153 -10.16 -4.18 -5.40
N ARG A 154 -10.91 -4.54 -6.43
CA ARG A 154 -11.50 -3.57 -7.38
C ARG A 154 -12.57 -2.69 -6.71
N VAL A 155 -13.36 -3.24 -5.79
CA VAL A 155 -14.32 -2.45 -4.99
C VAL A 155 -13.58 -1.46 -4.08
N LEU A 156 -12.51 -1.88 -3.40
CA LEU A 156 -11.70 -0.99 -2.57
C LEU A 156 -11.01 0.11 -3.39
N LEU A 157 -10.59 -0.20 -4.61
CA LEU A 157 -10.06 0.82 -5.52
C LEU A 157 -11.15 1.79 -5.98
N ALA A 158 -12.35 1.30 -6.33
CA ALA A 158 -13.50 2.17 -6.63
C ALA A 158 -13.82 3.10 -5.45
N ARG A 159 -13.78 2.56 -4.23
CA ARG A 159 -13.94 3.36 -3.01
C ARG A 159 -12.87 4.45 -2.90
N ALA A 160 -11.62 4.11 -3.16
CA ALA A 160 -10.51 5.07 -3.09
C ALA A 160 -10.61 6.22 -4.10
N LEU A 161 -11.28 5.97 -5.24
CA LEU A 161 -11.49 6.94 -6.31
C LEU A 161 -12.82 7.71 -6.19
N MET A 162 -13.70 7.33 -5.27
CA MET A 162 -15.01 7.95 -5.12
C MET A 162 -14.90 9.43 -4.74
N VAL A 163 -13.98 9.75 -3.84
CA VAL A 163 -13.62 11.12 -3.46
C VAL A 163 -12.14 11.30 -3.80
N PRO A 164 -11.74 12.29 -4.62
CA PRO A 164 -10.35 12.52 -4.94
C PRO A 164 -9.53 12.75 -3.65
N PRO A 165 -8.60 11.84 -3.30
CA PRO A 165 -7.80 12.01 -2.09
C PRO A 165 -6.59 12.92 -2.37
N LYS A 166 -6.09 13.59 -1.33
CA LYS A 166 -4.75 14.20 -1.38
C LYS A 166 -3.65 13.16 -1.20
N LEU A 167 -3.95 12.09 -0.46
CA LEU A 167 -3.02 11.00 -0.16
C LEU A 167 -3.68 9.65 -0.44
N LEU A 168 -3.07 8.85 -1.30
CA LEU A 168 -3.47 7.48 -1.62
C LEU A 168 -2.47 6.50 -1.03
N LEU A 169 -2.90 5.71 -0.06
CA LEU A 169 -2.12 4.69 0.61
C LEU A 169 -2.57 3.31 0.12
N LEU A 170 -1.66 2.57 -0.51
CA LEU A 170 -1.91 1.28 -1.14
C LEU A 170 -1.07 0.20 -0.43
N ASP A 171 -1.73 -0.70 0.28
CA ASP A 171 -1.09 -1.78 1.04
C ASP A 171 -1.27 -3.12 0.33
N GLU A 172 -0.22 -3.57 -0.36
CA GLU A 172 -0.19 -4.79 -1.17
C GLU A 172 -1.41 -4.95 -2.10
N PRO A 173 -1.73 -3.91 -2.92
CA PRO A 173 -3.00 -3.86 -3.63
C PRO A 173 -3.15 -4.90 -4.73
N LEU A 174 -2.08 -5.57 -5.15
CA LEU A 174 -2.11 -6.58 -6.22
C LEU A 174 -2.18 -8.02 -5.71
N THR A 175 -2.17 -8.21 -4.38
CA THR A 175 -2.24 -9.54 -3.79
C THR A 175 -3.54 -10.26 -4.21
N GLY A 176 -3.40 -11.47 -4.79
CA GLY A 176 -4.52 -12.29 -5.25
C GLY A 176 -5.17 -11.85 -6.57
N LEU A 177 -4.60 -10.88 -7.28
CA LEU A 177 -5.04 -10.52 -8.62
C LEU A 177 -4.38 -11.40 -9.69
N ASP A 178 -5.15 -11.76 -10.71
CA ASP A 178 -4.62 -12.35 -11.93
C ASP A 178 -3.80 -11.32 -12.75
N ILE A 179 -3.07 -11.80 -13.75
CA ILE A 179 -2.16 -10.96 -14.54
C ILE A 179 -2.88 -9.80 -15.24
N ILE A 180 -4.10 -10.02 -15.73
CA ILE A 180 -4.88 -9.00 -16.44
C ILE A 180 -5.34 -7.92 -15.46
N ALA A 181 -5.83 -8.34 -14.28
CA ALA A 181 -6.27 -7.42 -13.24
C ALA A 181 -5.10 -6.60 -12.66
N ARG A 182 -3.91 -7.20 -12.53
CA ARG A 182 -2.68 -6.51 -12.10
C ARG A 182 -2.28 -5.41 -13.09
N ASP A 183 -2.21 -5.77 -14.38
CA ASP A 183 -1.85 -4.80 -15.44
C ASP A 183 -2.86 -3.65 -15.50
N PHE A 184 -4.15 -3.97 -15.48
CA PHE A 184 -5.21 -2.96 -15.44
C PHE A 184 -5.08 -2.02 -14.23
N PHE A 185 -4.80 -2.56 -13.02
CA PHE A 185 -4.61 -1.75 -11.82
C PHE A 185 -3.41 -0.81 -11.95
N LEU A 186 -2.24 -1.33 -12.37
CA LEU A 186 -1.02 -0.54 -12.51
C LEU A 186 -1.17 0.57 -13.55
N ASN A 187 -1.81 0.29 -14.67
CA ASN A 187 -2.11 1.29 -15.70
C ASN A 187 -3.09 2.36 -15.17
N THR A 188 -4.14 1.95 -14.44
CA THR A 188 -5.08 2.89 -13.81
C THR A 188 -4.36 3.79 -12.80
N LEU A 189 -3.46 3.24 -11.99
CA LEU A 189 -2.68 4.01 -11.01
C LEU A 189 -1.76 5.04 -11.70
N GLN A 190 -1.11 4.66 -12.80
CA GLN A 190 -0.30 5.60 -13.59
C GLN A 190 -1.13 6.75 -14.15
N GLU A 191 -2.33 6.47 -14.66
CA GLU A 191 -3.22 7.53 -15.17
C GLU A 191 -3.73 8.46 -14.05
N ILE A 192 -4.02 7.92 -12.86
CA ILE A 192 -4.39 8.74 -11.71
C ILE A 192 -3.25 9.70 -11.35
N VAL A 193 -2.01 9.19 -11.25
CA VAL A 193 -0.83 10.02 -10.92
C VAL A 193 -0.57 11.09 -11.98
N LYS A 194 -0.79 10.80 -13.26
CA LYS A 194 -0.61 11.78 -14.35
C LYS A 194 -1.68 12.86 -14.40
N THR A 195 -2.91 12.52 -13.99
CA THR A 195 -4.08 13.39 -14.17
C THR A 195 -4.54 14.11 -12.91
N THR A 196 -3.94 13.80 -11.76
CA THR A 196 -4.29 14.38 -10.46
C THR A 196 -3.03 14.77 -9.68
N GLU A 197 -3.22 15.61 -8.65
CA GLU A 197 -2.14 16.01 -7.74
C GLU A 197 -2.01 15.07 -6.51
N VAL A 198 -2.53 13.84 -6.61
CA VAL A 198 -2.49 12.88 -5.50
C VAL A 198 -1.06 12.49 -5.16
N THR A 199 -0.75 12.43 -3.88
CA THR A 199 0.49 11.79 -3.39
C THR A 199 0.21 10.31 -3.16
N VAL A 200 1.09 9.42 -3.65
CA VAL A 200 0.93 7.97 -3.55
C VAL A 200 2.00 7.35 -2.67
N VAL A 201 1.59 6.53 -1.72
CA VAL A 201 2.47 5.61 -0.99
C VAL A 201 2.02 4.19 -1.28
N TYR A 202 2.90 3.41 -1.87
CA TYR A 202 2.65 2.04 -2.31
C TYR A 202 3.49 1.06 -1.49
N VAL A 203 2.85 0.12 -0.85
CA VAL A 203 3.51 -0.94 -0.09
C VAL A 203 3.49 -2.23 -0.89
N THR A 204 4.66 -2.84 -1.03
CA THR A 204 4.82 -4.14 -1.69
C THR A 204 6.03 -4.91 -1.17
N HIS A 205 6.09 -6.19 -1.49
CA HIS A 205 7.27 -7.03 -1.39
C HIS A 205 7.71 -7.57 -2.76
N HIS A 206 7.12 -7.02 -3.85
CA HIS A 206 7.34 -7.38 -5.24
C HIS A 206 8.03 -6.22 -5.98
N ALA A 207 9.26 -6.43 -6.45
CA ALA A 207 10.03 -5.39 -7.13
C ALA A 207 9.41 -4.98 -8.50
N GLU A 208 8.80 -5.93 -9.20
CA GLU A 208 8.13 -5.71 -10.47
C GLU A 208 6.92 -4.74 -10.40
N GLU A 209 6.41 -4.48 -9.20
CA GLU A 209 5.33 -3.53 -8.96
C GLU A 209 5.81 -2.09 -8.81
N ILE A 210 7.13 -1.87 -8.73
CA ILE A 210 7.73 -0.56 -8.54
C ILE A 210 7.74 0.19 -9.89
N LEU A 211 6.76 1.08 -10.05
CA LEU A 211 6.58 1.84 -11.28
C LEU A 211 7.59 3.01 -11.39
N PRO A 212 7.90 3.48 -12.61
CA PRO A 212 8.87 4.56 -12.81
C PRO A 212 8.55 5.87 -12.09
N PHE A 213 7.28 6.20 -11.88
CA PHE A 213 6.87 7.46 -11.28
C PHE A 213 7.19 7.57 -9.76
N TYR A 214 7.45 6.46 -9.06
CA TYR A 214 7.93 6.56 -7.69
C TYR A 214 9.31 7.19 -7.67
N SER A 215 9.47 8.27 -6.89
CA SER A 215 10.73 8.99 -6.75
C SER A 215 11.50 8.59 -5.49
N LYS A 216 10.79 8.08 -4.50
CA LYS A 216 11.33 7.75 -3.18
C LYS A 216 11.02 6.30 -2.80
N ALA A 217 11.87 5.76 -1.95
CA ALA A 217 11.69 4.41 -1.40
C ALA A 217 12.05 4.35 0.08
N MET A 218 11.44 3.38 0.76
CA MET A 218 11.75 2.97 2.12
C MET A 218 11.88 1.45 2.17
N LEU A 219 12.95 0.94 2.75
CA LEU A 219 13.08 -0.45 3.16
C LEU A 219 12.67 -0.58 4.62
N LEU A 220 11.68 -1.41 4.91
CA LEU A 220 11.21 -1.69 6.26
C LEU A 220 11.61 -3.11 6.68
N GLN A 221 12.26 -3.24 7.83
CA GLN A 221 12.69 -4.52 8.37
C GLN A 221 12.47 -4.56 9.89
N ASN A 222 11.81 -5.60 10.38
CA ASN A 222 11.57 -5.81 11.82
C ASN A 222 10.94 -4.59 12.54
N GLY A 223 10.04 -3.87 11.87
CA GLY A 223 9.37 -2.68 12.40
C GLY A 223 10.24 -1.42 12.43
N LYS A 224 11.41 -1.42 11.77
CA LYS A 224 12.31 -0.26 11.67
C LYS A 224 12.57 0.09 10.22
N ILE A 225 12.86 1.37 9.99
CA ILE A 225 13.39 1.81 8.69
C ILE A 225 14.83 1.32 8.59
N TYR A 226 15.11 0.49 7.58
CA TYR A 226 16.44 0.03 7.24
C TYR A 226 17.19 1.06 6.38
N ALA A 227 16.52 1.55 5.34
CA ALA A 227 17.01 2.61 4.47
C ALA A 227 15.82 3.41 3.92
N GLN A 228 16.02 4.70 3.65
CA GLN A 228 15.03 5.54 2.95
C GLN A 228 15.73 6.65 2.17
N GLY A 229 15.14 7.08 1.06
CA GLY A 229 15.70 8.12 0.21
C GLY A 229 15.22 8.05 -1.23
N ASN A 230 16.08 8.48 -2.17
CA ASN A 230 15.77 8.31 -3.58
C ASN A 230 15.69 6.82 -3.93
N LYS A 231 14.77 6.48 -4.77
CA LYS A 231 14.47 5.08 -5.13
C LYS A 231 15.71 4.33 -5.63
N GLU A 232 16.50 4.96 -6.48
CA GLU A 232 17.70 4.35 -7.08
C GLU A 232 18.80 4.10 -6.03
N ASP A 233 18.95 4.99 -5.04
CA ASP A 233 19.93 4.85 -3.96
C ASP A 233 19.52 3.71 -3.01
N VAL A 234 18.23 3.63 -2.69
CA VAL A 234 17.67 2.60 -1.80
C VAL A 234 17.70 1.22 -2.45
N PHE A 235 17.38 1.11 -3.74
CA PHE A 235 17.47 -0.14 -4.50
C PHE A 235 18.81 -0.26 -5.24
N SER A 236 19.92 0.06 -4.59
CA SER A 236 21.27 -0.21 -5.09
C SER A 236 21.72 -1.66 -4.78
N ASN A 237 22.67 -2.18 -5.55
CA ASN A 237 23.23 -3.52 -5.29
C ASN A 237 23.77 -3.66 -3.86
N GLU A 238 24.44 -2.63 -3.36
CA GLU A 238 25.02 -2.60 -2.02
C GLU A 238 23.95 -2.65 -0.94
N THR A 239 22.98 -1.74 -1.01
CA THR A 239 21.90 -1.66 -0.02
C THR A 239 21.04 -2.92 -0.02
N MET A 240 20.69 -3.45 -1.20
CA MET A 240 19.86 -4.63 -1.30
C MET A 240 20.60 -5.91 -0.88
N SER A 241 21.90 -6.02 -1.17
CA SER A 241 22.72 -7.14 -0.66
C SER A 241 22.80 -7.14 0.87
N ALA A 242 23.00 -5.96 1.47
CA ALA A 242 23.02 -5.83 2.93
C ALA A 242 21.63 -6.08 3.54
N PHE A 243 20.56 -5.61 2.90
CA PHE A 243 19.19 -5.80 3.35
C PHE A 243 18.75 -7.26 3.34
N PHE A 244 19.08 -8.01 2.28
CA PHE A 244 18.76 -9.44 2.18
C PHE A 244 19.79 -10.35 2.87
N GLY A 245 20.97 -9.83 3.20
CA GLY A 245 22.09 -10.62 3.74
C GLY A 245 22.72 -11.56 2.70
N HIS A 246 22.51 -11.30 1.42
CA HIS A 246 23.01 -12.11 0.30
C HIS A 246 23.43 -11.22 -0.87
N PRO A 247 24.44 -11.62 -1.67
CA PRO A 247 24.79 -10.91 -2.88
C PRO A 247 23.57 -10.71 -3.77
N THR A 248 23.23 -9.48 -4.07
CA THR A 248 22.02 -9.11 -4.80
C THR A 248 22.38 -8.16 -5.93
N LYS A 249 21.87 -8.43 -7.12
CA LYS A 249 21.99 -7.55 -8.28
C LYS A 249 20.64 -6.88 -8.56
N VAL A 250 20.66 -5.58 -8.79
CA VAL A 250 19.50 -4.78 -9.19
C VAL A 250 19.76 -4.25 -10.59
N ASP A 251 18.92 -4.60 -11.53
CA ASP A 251 18.97 -4.12 -12.92
C ASP A 251 17.84 -3.10 -13.15
N TRP A 252 18.21 -1.93 -13.65
CA TRP A 252 17.30 -0.82 -13.97
C TRP A 252 17.05 -0.63 -15.47
N SER A 253 17.48 -1.58 -16.32
CA SER A 253 17.42 -1.46 -17.78
C SER A 253 16.00 -1.21 -18.32
N THR A 254 14.96 -1.65 -17.60
CA THR A 254 13.54 -1.47 -17.97
C THR A 254 12.90 -0.25 -17.31
N GLY A 255 13.66 0.56 -16.54
CA GLY A 255 13.14 1.67 -15.74
C GLY A 255 12.42 1.22 -14.45
N LYS A 256 12.39 -0.10 -14.18
CA LYS A 256 11.93 -0.71 -12.92
C LYS A 256 13.08 -1.52 -12.34
N PRO A 257 13.17 -1.68 -11.01
CA PRO A 257 14.18 -2.53 -10.41
C PRO A 257 13.85 -4.00 -10.67
N ASP A 258 14.72 -4.72 -11.35
CA ASP A 258 14.72 -6.18 -11.41
C ASP A 258 15.75 -6.70 -10.43
N ILE A 259 15.31 -7.45 -9.41
CA ILE A 259 16.12 -7.88 -8.29
C ILE A 259 16.41 -9.36 -8.43
N SER A 260 17.68 -9.71 -8.56
CA SER A 260 18.16 -11.10 -8.63
C SER A 260 19.15 -11.39 -7.50
N ILE A 261 19.00 -12.56 -6.88
CA ILE A 261 19.91 -13.04 -5.82
C ILE A 261 21.01 -13.89 -6.47
N GLY A 262 22.27 -13.68 -6.06
CA GLY A 262 23.43 -14.36 -6.58
C GLY A 262 23.39 -15.89 -6.38
N GLU A 263 24.21 -16.61 -7.15
CA GLU A 263 24.17 -18.08 -7.25
C GLU A 263 24.48 -18.85 -5.95
N GLU A 264 25.04 -18.22 -4.94
CA GLU A 264 25.38 -18.84 -3.65
C GLU A 264 24.18 -19.34 -2.84
N MET A 265 22.95 -18.92 -3.18
CA MET A 265 21.70 -19.42 -2.56
C MET A 265 21.08 -20.63 -3.27
N ARG A 266 21.69 -21.15 -4.33
CA ARG A 266 21.18 -22.39 -4.94
C ARG A 266 21.49 -23.55 -4.00
N MET A 267 20.47 -24.27 -3.53
CA MET A 267 20.65 -25.51 -2.79
C MET A 267 21.64 -26.40 -3.54
N PRO A 268 22.63 -26.99 -2.84
CA PRO A 268 23.57 -27.93 -3.47
C PRO A 268 22.76 -29.02 -4.19
N LYS A 269 23.02 -29.22 -5.49
CA LYS A 269 22.37 -30.27 -6.31
C LYS A 269 22.41 -31.68 -5.67
N ALA A 270 23.29 -31.88 -4.70
CA ALA A 270 23.50 -33.15 -3.99
C ALA A 270 22.33 -33.58 -3.07
N ILE A 271 21.42 -32.65 -2.65
CA ILE A 271 20.31 -33.03 -1.74
C ILE A 271 19.23 -33.83 -2.46
N TRP A 272 19.03 -33.60 -3.77
CA TRP A 272 18.01 -34.30 -4.58
C TRP A 272 18.57 -35.49 -5.38
N ALA A 273 19.90 -35.73 -5.37
CA ALA A 273 20.55 -36.76 -6.18
C ALA A 273 20.77 -38.11 -5.45
N GLN A 274 20.37 -38.24 -4.19
CA GLN A 274 20.67 -39.44 -3.40
C GLN A 274 19.56 -40.51 -3.37
N ASP A 275 18.38 -40.30 -3.92
CA ASP A 275 17.24 -41.24 -3.81
C ASP A 275 16.88 -42.01 -5.09
N THR A 276 17.77 -42.14 -6.09
CA THR A 276 17.47 -42.91 -7.29
C THR A 276 18.44 -44.08 -7.58
N LYS A 277 19.09 -44.61 -6.55
CA LYS A 277 19.85 -45.83 -6.69
C LYS A 277 19.65 -46.78 -5.51
N GLU A 278 18.45 -47.28 -5.36
CA GLU A 278 18.23 -48.60 -4.75
C GLU A 278 16.85 -49.11 -5.14
N SER A 279 16.86 -50.35 -5.63
CA SER A 279 15.79 -51.31 -5.89
C SER A 279 14.99 -51.15 -7.21
N TRP A 280 15.51 -51.85 -8.21
CA TRP A 280 14.76 -52.94 -8.89
C TRP A 280 15.68 -54.11 -9.18
#